data_c5c1af5d0a1ab9eb959e4551f5aa1ae9
#
_entry.id   c5c1af5d0a1ab9eb959e4551f5aa1ae9
#
_cell.length_a   1.000
_cell.length_b   1.000
_cell.length_c   1.000
_cell.angle_alpha   90.00
_cell.angle_beta   90.00
_cell.angle_gamma   90.00
#
_symmetry.space_group_name_H-M   'P 1'
#
loop_
_entity.id
_entity.type
_entity.pdbx_description
1 polymer ?
#
loop_
_entity_poly.entity_id
_entity_poly.type
_entity_poly.pdbx_seq_one_letter_code
_entity_poly.pdbx_strand_id
1 'polypeptide(L)'
;MSRPSSRSTLYRLIEAGQLAHKALLQPLLERGLEPGDDAILFELGRAGTTEMELAAELGLSEVSLTTRLSRLLDRELVTRQAVGPELAPGIALTERGVRIRNGLADHWTQLEEALMGELKPKQRKKLGERLRRFVDLLRL
;
A
#
# COMPACT_ATOMS: atom_id res chain seq x y z
N MET A 1 -11.17 -28.02 24.20
CA MET A 1 -10.63 -26.90 23.38
C MET A 1 -10.32 -25.73 24.28
N SER A 2 -9.08 -25.27 24.27
CA SER A 2 -8.68 -24.16 25.13
C SER A 2 -9.15 -22.81 24.55
N ARG A 3 -9.41 -21.86 25.43
CA ARG A 3 -9.75 -20.49 25.01
C ARG A 3 -8.56 -19.83 24.33
N PRO A 4 -8.81 -19.09 23.24
CA PRO A 4 -7.76 -18.22 22.72
C PRO A 4 -7.35 -17.22 23.78
N SER A 5 -6.05 -16.93 23.88
CA SER A 5 -5.53 -15.95 24.81
C SER A 5 -4.82 -14.82 24.06
N SER A 6 -4.67 -13.67 24.71
CA SER A 6 -3.93 -12.54 24.15
C SER A 6 -2.44 -12.86 23.93
N ARG A 7 -1.96 -13.98 24.46
CA ARG A 7 -0.59 -14.46 24.28
C ARG A 7 -0.44 -15.45 23.13
N SER A 8 -1.55 -15.86 22.50
CA SER A 8 -1.48 -16.76 21.37
C SER A 8 -0.81 -16.09 20.17
N THR A 9 -0.22 -16.91 19.31
CA THR A 9 0.41 -16.43 18.09
C THR A 9 -0.58 -15.66 17.23
N LEU A 10 -1.82 -16.14 17.14
CA LEU A 10 -2.86 -15.46 16.36
C LEU A 10 -3.14 -14.04 16.87
N TYR A 11 -3.34 -13.88 18.18
CA TYR A 11 -3.60 -12.55 18.73
C TYR A 11 -2.40 -11.62 18.62
N ARG A 12 -1.19 -12.15 18.71
CA ARG A 12 0.04 -11.37 18.49
C ARG A 12 0.12 -10.88 17.04
N LEU A 13 -0.27 -11.74 16.10
CA LEU A 13 -0.33 -11.34 14.68
C LEU A 13 -1.34 -10.22 14.47
N ILE A 14 -2.54 -10.36 15.05
CA ILE A 14 -3.60 -9.36 14.96
C ILE A 14 -3.14 -8.04 15.58
N GLU A 15 -2.58 -8.08 16.78
CA GLU A 15 -2.10 -6.90 17.49
C GLU A 15 -1.00 -6.20 16.69
N ALA A 16 -0.01 -6.95 16.20
CA ALA A 16 1.07 -6.39 15.39
C ALA A 16 0.52 -5.74 14.11
N GLY A 17 -0.44 -6.39 13.46
CA GLY A 17 -1.07 -5.86 12.25
C GLY A 17 -1.83 -4.56 12.52
N GLN A 18 -2.60 -4.51 13.61
CA GLN A 18 -3.36 -3.32 13.99
C GLN A 18 -2.44 -2.15 14.35
N LEU A 19 -1.39 -2.41 15.12
CA LEU A 19 -0.45 -1.37 15.52
C LEU A 19 0.39 -0.87 14.35
N ALA A 20 0.82 -1.75 13.46
CA ALA A 20 1.53 -1.36 12.25
C ALA A 20 0.64 -0.50 11.34
N HIS A 21 -0.61 -0.90 11.15
CA HIS A 21 -1.57 -0.14 10.36
C HIS A 21 -1.77 1.26 10.96
N LYS A 22 -1.96 1.36 12.26
CA LYS A 22 -2.10 2.63 12.96
C LYS A 22 -0.88 3.52 12.77
N ALA A 23 0.32 2.94 12.85
CA ALA A 23 1.57 3.69 12.67
C ALA A 23 1.69 4.26 11.24
N LEU A 24 1.13 3.57 10.24
CA LEU A 24 1.14 4.04 8.86
C LEU A 24 0.03 5.06 8.56
N LEU A 25 -1.05 5.07 9.33
CA LEU A 25 -2.16 6.01 9.12
C LEU A 25 -1.77 7.46 9.37
N GLN A 26 -0.99 7.73 10.40
CA GLN A 26 -0.64 9.10 10.78
C GLN A 26 0.04 9.87 9.64
N PRO A 27 1.09 9.34 8.98
CA PRO A 27 1.70 10.01 7.84
C PRO A 27 0.74 10.25 6.67
N LEU A 28 -0.21 9.34 6.45
CA LEU A 28 -1.25 9.50 5.42
C LEU A 28 -2.15 10.68 5.75
N LEU A 29 -2.68 10.72 6.97
CA LEU A 29 -3.61 11.76 7.40
C LEU A 29 -2.95 13.14 7.41
N GLU A 30 -1.68 13.22 7.80
CA GLU A 30 -0.92 14.48 7.77
C GLU A 30 -0.78 15.05 6.36
N ARG A 31 -0.85 14.20 5.36
CA ARG A 31 -0.78 14.60 3.94
C ARG A 31 -2.15 14.75 3.29
N GLY A 32 -3.22 14.64 4.09
CA GLY A 32 -4.59 14.72 3.59
C GLY A 32 -4.99 13.54 2.73
N LEU A 33 -4.33 12.40 2.91
CA LEU A 33 -4.64 11.17 2.20
C LEU A 33 -5.53 10.28 3.05
N GLU A 34 -6.20 9.34 2.39
CA GLU A 34 -7.02 8.34 3.04
C GLU A 34 -6.39 6.95 2.95
N PRO A 35 -6.76 6.01 3.85
CA PRO A 35 -6.27 4.64 3.76
C PRO A 35 -6.55 4.04 2.38
N GLY A 36 -5.51 3.45 1.79
CA GLY A 36 -5.57 2.91 0.44
C GLY A 36 -5.02 3.82 -0.64
N ASP A 37 -4.93 5.12 -0.40
CA ASP A 37 -4.32 6.05 -1.36
C ASP A 37 -2.83 5.77 -1.52
N ASP A 38 -2.17 5.33 -0.45
CA ASP A 38 -0.76 4.92 -0.46
C ASP A 38 -0.50 3.82 -1.49
N ALA A 39 -1.35 2.80 -1.54
CA ALA A 39 -1.20 1.71 -2.49
C ALA A 39 -1.25 2.20 -3.93
N ILE A 40 -2.14 3.14 -4.22
CA ILE A 40 -2.22 3.75 -5.56
C ILE A 40 -0.94 4.50 -5.89
N LEU A 41 -0.46 5.33 -4.96
CA LEU A 41 0.75 6.12 -5.18
C LEU A 41 1.99 5.24 -5.36
N PHE A 42 2.08 4.12 -4.62
CA PHE A 42 3.21 3.21 -4.75
C PHE A 42 3.18 2.38 -6.04
N GLU A 43 1.99 2.06 -6.55
CA GLU A 43 1.86 1.33 -7.82
C GLU A 43 2.09 2.21 -9.04
N LEU A 44 1.75 3.50 -8.94
CA LEU A 44 1.93 4.42 -10.06
C LEU A 44 3.36 4.95 -10.14
N GLY A 45 3.85 5.09 -11.39
CA GLY A 45 5.07 5.82 -11.68
C GLY A 45 4.78 7.03 -12.55
N ARG A 46 5.84 7.69 -13.01
CA ARG A 46 5.73 8.81 -13.96
C ARG A 46 5.33 8.33 -15.36
N ALA A 47 5.66 7.08 -15.69
CA ALA A 47 5.27 6.47 -16.97
C ALA A 47 3.79 6.15 -17.03
N GLY A 48 3.19 5.88 -15.86
CA GLY A 48 1.76 5.62 -15.77
C GLY A 48 1.32 4.21 -16.14
N THR A 49 0.05 3.96 -15.96
CA THR A 49 -0.61 2.71 -16.33
C THR A 49 -2.08 2.99 -16.63
N THR A 50 -2.75 2.05 -17.28
CA THR A 50 -4.19 2.17 -17.51
C THR A 50 -4.95 1.96 -16.18
N GLU A 51 -6.17 2.52 -16.11
CA GLU A 51 -6.99 2.32 -14.92
C GLU A 51 -7.33 0.83 -14.71
N MET A 52 -7.56 0.11 -15.80
CA MET A 52 -7.85 -1.33 -15.74
C MET A 52 -6.70 -2.13 -15.13
N GLU A 53 -5.47 -1.87 -15.58
CA GLU A 53 -4.28 -2.52 -15.06
C GLU A 53 -4.07 -2.18 -13.59
N LEU A 54 -4.26 -0.92 -13.22
CA LEU A 54 -4.12 -0.47 -11.84
C LEU A 54 -5.15 -1.13 -10.93
N ALA A 55 -6.41 -1.20 -11.35
CA ALA A 55 -7.46 -1.88 -10.60
C ALA A 55 -7.13 -3.35 -10.37
N ALA A 56 -6.65 -4.04 -11.41
CA ALA A 56 -6.24 -5.44 -11.32
C ALA A 56 -5.10 -5.64 -10.33
N GLU A 57 -4.07 -4.80 -10.41
CA GLU A 57 -2.91 -4.88 -9.51
C GLU A 57 -3.30 -4.66 -8.04
N LEU A 58 -4.23 -3.76 -7.79
CA LEU A 58 -4.65 -3.41 -6.42
C LEU A 58 -5.81 -4.28 -5.92
N GLY A 59 -6.39 -5.11 -6.76
CA GLY A 59 -7.55 -5.92 -6.40
C GLY A 59 -8.79 -5.08 -6.09
N LEU A 60 -8.92 -3.93 -6.74
CA LEU A 60 -10.05 -3.01 -6.56
C LEU A 60 -11.04 -3.13 -7.71
N SER A 61 -12.31 -2.82 -7.44
CA SER A 61 -13.30 -2.63 -8.49
C SER A 61 -13.01 -1.32 -9.23
N GLU A 62 -13.48 -1.22 -10.47
CA GLU A 62 -13.32 0.01 -11.24
C GLU A 62 -13.99 1.21 -10.56
N VAL A 63 -15.14 0.98 -9.94
CA VAL A 63 -15.88 2.03 -9.21
C VAL A 63 -15.07 2.55 -8.03
N SER A 64 -14.52 1.66 -7.20
CA SER A 64 -13.69 2.04 -6.07
C SER A 64 -12.45 2.81 -6.50
N LEU A 65 -11.79 2.33 -7.55
CA LEU A 65 -10.61 3.00 -8.08
C LEU A 65 -10.94 4.39 -8.61
N THR A 66 -12.02 4.52 -9.40
CA THR A 66 -12.44 5.80 -9.98
C THR A 66 -12.70 6.84 -8.89
N THR A 67 -13.38 6.44 -7.80
CA THR A 67 -13.65 7.34 -6.68
C THR A 67 -12.35 7.84 -6.03
N ARG A 68 -11.39 6.95 -5.81
CA ARG A 68 -10.10 7.30 -5.23
C ARG A 68 -9.27 8.18 -6.16
N LEU A 69 -9.25 7.86 -7.46
CA LEU A 69 -8.52 8.63 -8.45
C LEU A 69 -9.07 10.05 -8.60
N SER A 70 -10.40 10.22 -8.51
CA SER A 70 -11.01 11.55 -8.57
C SER A 70 -10.44 12.48 -7.50
N ARG A 71 -10.29 12.00 -6.27
CA ARG A 71 -9.71 12.78 -5.18
C ARG A 71 -8.24 13.11 -5.43
N LEU A 72 -7.49 12.13 -5.93
CA LEU A 72 -6.07 12.33 -6.22
C LEU A 72 -5.85 13.27 -7.40
N LEU A 73 -6.72 13.21 -8.42
CA LEU A 73 -6.72 14.15 -9.55
C LEU A 73 -7.01 15.57 -9.08
N ASP A 74 -8.01 15.75 -8.21
CA ASP A 74 -8.37 17.07 -7.67
C ASP A 74 -7.23 17.69 -6.88
N ARG A 75 -6.41 16.88 -6.25
CA ARG A 75 -5.24 17.31 -5.49
C ARG A 75 -3.96 17.43 -6.33
N GLU A 76 -4.07 17.13 -7.62
CA GLU A 76 -2.95 17.18 -8.56
C GLU A 76 -1.80 16.24 -8.19
N LEU A 77 -2.11 15.12 -7.56
CA LEU A 77 -1.12 14.08 -7.24
C LEU A 77 -0.97 13.09 -8.38
N VAL A 78 -2.01 12.93 -9.18
CA VAL A 78 -2.00 12.12 -10.39
C VAL A 78 -2.54 12.95 -11.54
N THR A 79 -2.25 12.51 -12.76
CA THR A 79 -2.72 13.17 -13.97
C THR A 79 -3.08 12.13 -15.01
N ARG A 80 -4.01 12.49 -15.89
CA ARG A 80 -4.35 11.66 -17.03
C ARG A 80 -3.31 11.86 -18.13
N GLN A 81 -2.83 10.77 -18.70
CA GLN A 81 -1.91 10.82 -19.82
C GLN A 81 -2.00 9.54 -20.64
N ALA A 82 -1.55 9.61 -21.90
CA ALA A 82 -1.42 8.43 -22.72
C ALA A 82 -0.28 7.55 -22.18
N VAL A 83 -0.51 6.24 -22.11
CA VAL A 83 0.46 5.28 -21.57
C VAL A 83 0.71 4.14 -22.54
N GLY A 84 1.93 3.61 -22.52
CA GLY A 84 2.34 2.48 -23.31
C GLY A 84 2.57 2.81 -24.79
N PRO A 85 3.02 1.80 -25.57
CA PRO A 85 3.33 2.00 -26.99
C PRO A 85 2.11 2.41 -27.82
N GLU A 86 0.92 2.00 -27.39
CA GLU A 86 -0.33 2.27 -28.12
C GLU A 86 -0.99 3.58 -27.69
N LEU A 87 -0.36 4.32 -26.79
CA LEU A 87 -0.87 5.59 -26.28
C LEU A 87 -2.30 5.47 -25.71
N ALA A 88 -2.55 4.41 -24.95
CA ALA A 88 -3.84 4.18 -24.31
C ALA A 88 -4.09 5.21 -23.21
N PRO A 89 -5.36 5.60 -22.96
CA PRO A 89 -5.68 6.48 -21.84
C PRO A 89 -5.27 5.85 -20.52
N GLY A 90 -4.57 6.63 -19.69
CA GLY A 90 -4.08 6.12 -18.42
C GLY A 90 -3.88 7.21 -17.39
N ILE A 91 -3.29 6.81 -16.28
CA ILE A 91 -3.02 7.64 -15.09
C ILE A 91 -1.54 7.53 -14.75
N ALA A 92 -0.95 8.65 -14.34
CA ALA A 92 0.45 8.69 -13.91
C ALA A 92 0.59 9.64 -12.73
N LEU A 93 1.70 9.50 -11.99
CA LEU A 93 2.03 10.44 -10.92
C LEU A 93 2.48 11.78 -11.51
N THR A 94 2.07 12.86 -10.88
CA THR A 94 2.66 14.19 -11.08
C THR A 94 3.96 14.30 -10.27
N GLU A 95 4.71 15.39 -10.47
CA GLU A 95 5.88 15.67 -9.62
C GLU A 95 5.48 15.78 -8.15
N ARG A 96 4.34 16.41 -7.89
CA ARG A 96 3.78 16.52 -6.53
C ARG A 96 3.47 15.14 -5.96
N GLY A 97 2.86 14.27 -6.77
CA GLY A 97 2.57 12.89 -6.39
C GLY A 97 3.84 12.11 -6.06
N VAL A 98 4.89 12.29 -6.83
CA VAL A 98 6.20 11.66 -6.55
C VAL A 98 6.76 12.14 -5.20
N ARG A 99 6.69 13.44 -4.92
CA ARG A 99 7.19 13.97 -3.64
C ARG A 99 6.40 13.42 -2.45
N ILE A 100 5.09 13.37 -2.56
CA ILE A 100 4.23 12.80 -1.50
C ILE A 100 4.53 11.32 -1.31
N ARG A 101 4.62 10.55 -2.41
CA ARG A 101 4.96 9.14 -2.36
C ARG A 101 6.32 8.90 -1.68
N ASN A 102 7.33 9.69 -2.05
CA ASN A 102 8.66 9.53 -1.48
C ASN A 102 8.68 9.83 0.02
N GLY A 103 7.93 10.85 0.45
CA GLY A 103 7.79 11.15 1.88
C GLY A 103 7.13 10.01 2.65
N LEU A 104 6.10 9.40 2.07
CA LEU A 104 5.47 8.21 2.66
C LEU A 104 6.44 7.03 2.69
N ALA A 105 7.17 6.80 1.61
CA ALA A 105 8.13 5.71 1.53
C ALA A 105 9.18 5.79 2.64
N ASP A 106 9.62 6.99 2.99
CA ASP A 106 10.56 7.19 4.10
C ASP A 106 9.97 6.71 5.43
N HIS A 107 8.71 7.01 5.70
CA HIS A 107 8.02 6.52 6.91
C HIS A 107 7.88 5.00 6.91
N TRP A 108 7.53 4.42 5.75
CA TRP A 108 7.44 2.95 5.61
C TRP A 108 8.79 2.29 5.86
N THR A 109 9.86 2.87 5.31
CA THR A 109 11.22 2.36 5.52
C THR A 109 11.62 2.44 6.99
N GLN A 110 11.33 3.54 7.66
CA GLN A 110 11.63 3.69 9.09
C GLN A 110 10.88 2.67 9.94
N LEU A 111 9.61 2.43 9.64
CA LEU A 111 8.83 1.42 10.35
C LEU A 111 9.38 0.02 10.10
N GLU A 112 9.70 -0.29 8.85
CA GLU A 112 10.27 -1.58 8.49
C GLU A 112 11.58 -1.83 9.22
N GLU A 113 12.47 -0.84 9.26
CA GLU A 113 13.74 -0.96 9.99
C GLU A 113 13.52 -1.13 11.49
N ALA A 114 12.57 -0.42 12.06
CA ALA A 114 12.25 -0.54 13.48
C ALA A 114 11.74 -1.95 13.83
N LEU A 115 10.95 -2.56 12.96
CA LEU A 115 10.36 -3.88 13.19
C LEU A 115 11.27 -5.02 12.76
N MET A 116 11.93 -4.86 11.61
CA MET A 116 12.67 -5.95 10.98
C MET A 116 14.18 -5.87 11.21
N GLY A 117 14.67 -4.75 11.74
CA GLY A 117 16.11 -4.53 11.92
C GLY A 117 16.79 -5.52 12.86
N GLU A 118 16.04 -6.11 13.79
CA GLU A 118 16.56 -7.13 14.70
C GLU A 118 16.62 -8.52 14.08
N LEU A 119 15.94 -8.71 12.94
CA LEU A 119 15.90 -10.01 12.28
C LEU A 119 17.10 -10.21 11.37
N LYS A 120 17.63 -11.43 11.38
CA LYS A 120 18.63 -11.85 10.41
C LYS A 120 18.00 -11.97 9.02
N PRO A 121 18.77 -11.80 7.93
CA PRO A 121 18.20 -11.87 6.58
C PRO A 121 17.35 -13.12 6.30
N LYS A 122 17.79 -14.28 6.78
CA LYS A 122 17.01 -15.52 6.62
C LYS A 122 15.70 -15.50 7.38
N GLN A 123 15.69 -14.92 8.59
CA GLN A 123 14.48 -14.79 9.41
C GLN A 123 13.50 -13.83 8.75
N ARG A 124 14.00 -12.72 8.23
CA ARG A 124 13.20 -11.70 7.53
C ARG A 124 12.54 -12.32 6.30
N LYS A 125 13.29 -13.08 5.52
CA LYS A 125 12.76 -13.77 4.34
C LYS A 125 11.66 -14.77 4.71
N LYS A 126 11.89 -15.60 5.74
CA LYS A 126 10.90 -16.55 6.22
C LYS A 126 9.62 -15.86 6.72
N LEU A 127 9.77 -14.79 7.47
CA LEU A 127 8.62 -14.02 7.96
C LEU A 127 7.79 -13.50 6.78
N GLY A 128 8.43 -12.92 5.78
CA GLY A 128 7.75 -12.45 4.58
C GLY A 128 6.97 -13.54 3.86
N GLU A 129 7.59 -14.72 3.69
CA GLU A 129 6.95 -15.87 3.06
C GLU A 129 5.74 -16.35 3.86
N ARG A 130 5.86 -16.42 5.19
CA ARG A 130 4.77 -16.84 6.06
C ARG A 130 3.61 -15.85 6.04
N LEU A 131 3.91 -14.56 6.09
CA LEU A 131 2.88 -13.52 6.03
C LEU A 131 2.15 -13.56 4.69
N ARG A 132 2.86 -13.76 3.59
CA ARG A 132 2.24 -13.93 2.28
C ARG A 132 1.29 -15.12 2.25
N ARG A 133 1.71 -16.24 2.83
CA ARG A 133 0.85 -17.43 2.92
C ARG A 133 -0.40 -17.16 3.73
N PHE A 134 -0.29 -16.43 4.84
CA PHE A 134 -1.44 -16.03 5.66
C PHE A 134 -2.42 -15.16 4.85
N VAL A 135 -1.90 -14.21 4.08
CA VAL A 135 -2.74 -13.38 3.22
C VAL A 135 -3.50 -14.25 2.21
N ASP A 136 -2.82 -15.19 1.57
CA ASP A 136 -3.45 -16.09 0.61
C ASP A 136 -4.57 -16.93 1.26
N LEU A 137 -4.31 -17.45 2.45
CA LEU A 137 -5.28 -18.25 3.20
C LEU A 137 -6.51 -17.42 3.62
N LEU A 138 -6.30 -16.16 3.98
CA LEU A 138 -7.38 -15.29 4.43
C LEU A 138 -8.23 -14.73 3.28
N ARG A 139 -7.72 -14.77 2.06
CA ARG A 139 -8.45 -14.33 0.86
C ARG A 139 -9.32 -15.40 0.22
N LEU A 140 -9.29 -16.62 0.72
CA LEU A 140 -10.11 -17.70 0.18
C LEU A 140 -11.61 -17.54 0.47
#